data_4b8e1efe222988fee2d715c0f5ca1b66
#
_entry.id   4b8e1efe222988fee2d715c0f5ca1b66
#
_cell.length_a   1.000
_cell.length_b   1.000
_cell.length_c   1.000
_cell.angle_alpha   90.00
_cell.angle_beta   90.00
_cell.angle_gamma   90.00
#
_symmetry.space_group_name_H-M   'P 1'
#
loop_
_entity.id
_entity.type
_entity.pdbx_description
1 polymer ?
#
loop_
_entity_poly.entity_id
_entity_poly.type
_entity_poly.pdbx_seq_one_letter_code
_entity_poly.pdbx_strand_id
1 'polypeptide(L)'
;MNATNDSKDINITRIYDAPLKAVWDAWTDPAQVAQWWGPRGFSLTTHSKDLRSGGHWHYTMHGPDGTDYPNRTDYLEVAPQSRLVYDHGANDDRPPMFRVTVEFTEVNGKTHMEMCMSLPSVEAAADARKFIKQAGGDATWDRLAEYLAMRVSNEDKFYINRSFEAP
;
A
#
# COMPACT_ATOMS: atom_id res chain seq x y z
N MET A 1 30.44 -2.08 -9.82
CA MET A 1 29.33 -1.78 -10.72
C MET A 1 28.01 -1.95 -10.01
N ASN A 2 27.34 -0.87 -9.71
CA ASN A 2 26.07 -0.93 -8.98
C ASN A 2 24.89 -1.04 -9.96
N ALA A 3 24.56 -2.27 -10.32
CA ALA A 3 23.43 -2.54 -11.23
C ALA A 3 22.10 -2.00 -10.72
N THR A 4 21.97 -1.77 -9.38
CA THR A 4 20.73 -1.30 -8.76
C THR A 4 20.37 0.14 -9.12
N ASN A 5 21.35 1.00 -9.47
CA ASN A 5 21.08 2.40 -9.83
C ASN A 5 20.63 2.59 -11.28
N ASP A 6 20.81 1.56 -12.11
CA ASP A 6 20.45 1.60 -13.53
C ASP A 6 19.18 0.82 -13.84
N SER A 7 18.48 0.33 -12.79
CA SER A 7 17.27 -0.46 -12.95
C SER A 7 16.03 0.41 -13.09
N LYS A 8 15.09 -0.06 -13.90
CA LYS A 8 13.73 0.50 -13.97
C LYS A 8 12.87 0.10 -12.76
N ASP A 9 13.35 -0.83 -11.95
CA ASP A 9 12.60 -1.42 -10.83
C ASP A 9 13.05 -0.82 -9.51
N ILE A 10 12.07 -0.56 -8.65
CA ILE A 10 12.31 -0.18 -7.26
C ILE A 10 11.73 -1.29 -6.40
N ASN A 11 12.59 -1.89 -5.58
CA ASN A 11 12.20 -3.01 -4.72
C ASN A 11 12.12 -2.58 -3.27
N ILE A 12 11.03 -2.97 -2.60
CA ILE A 12 10.79 -2.66 -1.19
C ILE A 12 10.44 -3.97 -0.50
N THR A 13 11.15 -4.28 0.59
CA THR A 13 10.87 -5.45 1.43
C THR A 13 10.59 -4.98 2.84
N ARG A 14 9.48 -5.46 3.42
CA ARG A 14 9.10 -5.15 4.80
C ARG A 14 8.58 -6.40 5.50
N ILE A 15 8.82 -6.44 6.80
CA ILE A 15 8.24 -7.46 7.67
C ILE A 15 7.32 -6.74 8.65
N TYR A 16 6.03 -7.11 8.63
CA TYR A 16 5.03 -6.55 9.52
C TYR A 16 4.71 -7.53 10.63
N ASP A 17 4.69 -7.04 11.87
CA ASP A 17 4.34 -7.84 13.04
C ASP A 17 2.81 -7.94 13.16
N ALA A 18 2.22 -8.61 12.18
CA ALA A 18 0.78 -8.81 12.08
C ALA A 18 0.50 -10.03 11.19
N PRO A 19 -0.61 -10.74 11.43
CA PRO A 19 -0.96 -11.89 10.61
C PRO A 19 -1.31 -11.48 9.17
N LEU A 20 -1.11 -12.39 8.24
CA LEU A 20 -1.30 -12.16 6.81
C LEU A 20 -2.69 -11.59 6.48
N LYS A 21 -3.73 -12.11 7.10
CA LYS A 21 -5.09 -11.60 6.88
C LYS A 21 -5.20 -10.12 7.24
N ALA A 22 -4.60 -9.71 8.35
CA ALA A 22 -4.65 -8.31 8.80
C ALA A 22 -3.94 -7.37 7.80
N VAL A 23 -2.79 -7.79 7.27
CA VAL A 23 -2.05 -7.01 6.27
C VAL A 23 -2.82 -6.95 4.96
N TRP A 24 -3.38 -8.07 4.51
CA TRP A 24 -4.20 -8.14 3.31
C TRP A 24 -5.43 -7.22 3.41
N ASP A 25 -6.14 -7.29 4.54
CA ASP A 25 -7.33 -6.45 4.77
C ASP A 25 -6.98 -4.97 4.81
N ALA A 26 -5.84 -4.62 5.42
CA ALA A 26 -5.35 -3.23 5.45
C ALA A 26 -5.11 -2.67 4.04
N TRP A 27 -4.62 -3.49 3.14
CA TRP A 27 -4.35 -3.13 1.74
C TRP A 27 -5.62 -3.03 0.89
N THR A 28 -6.64 -3.81 1.21
CA THR A 28 -7.75 -4.05 0.29
C THR A 28 -9.08 -3.49 0.75
N ASP A 29 -9.30 -3.37 2.05
CA ASP A 29 -10.51 -2.77 2.59
C ASP A 29 -10.45 -1.25 2.41
N PRO A 30 -11.43 -0.62 1.73
CA PRO A 30 -11.41 0.84 1.49
C PRO A 30 -11.31 1.67 2.75
N ALA A 31 -11.98 1.26 3.84
CA ALA A 31 -11.92 1.99 5.10
C ALA A 31 -10.55 1.89 5.74
N GLN A 32 -9.87 0.76 5.59
CA GLN A 32 -8.56 0.54 6.17
C GLN A 32 -7.44 1.20 5.37
N VAL A 33 -7.43 1.04 4.05
CA VAL A 33 -6.38 1.62 3.21
C VAL A 33 -6.38 3.14 3.29
N ALA A 34 -7.52 3.76 3.52
CA ALA A 34 -7.64 5.21 3.71
C ALA A 34 -6.88 5.71 4.94
N GLN A 35 -6.57 4.86 5.91
CA GLN A 35 -5.90 5.26 7.14
C GLN A 35 -4.38 5.41 7.01
N TRP A 36 -3.78 4.82 5.99
CA TRP A 36 -2.32 4.78 5.91
C TRP A 36 -1.74 5.06 4.52
N TRP A 37 -2.55 4.99 3.48
CA TRP A 37 -2.07 5.12 2.10
C TRP A 37 -1.51 6.52 1.83
N GLY A 38 -0.32 6.57 1.19
CA GLY A 38 0.34 7.81 0.80
C GLY A 38 1.30 8.37 1.86
N PRO A 39 2.04 9.42 1.51
CA PRO A 39 2.97 10.06 2.43
C PRO A 39 2.27 10.66 3.65
N ARG A 40 3.05 10.97 4.68
CA ARG A 40 2.49 11.59 5.90
C ARG A 40 1.84 12.93 5.56
N GLY A 41 0.72 13.18 6.21
CA GLY A 41 -0.07 14.40 6.00
C GLY A 41 -1.12 14.26 4.90
N PHE A 42 -1.09 13.17 4.14
CA PHE A 42 -2.11 12.90 3.12
C PHE A 42 -3.28 12.12 3.70
N SER A 43 -4.46 12.40 3.16
CA SER A 43 -5.66 11.59 3.37
C SER A 43 -6.23 11.19 2.02
N LEU A 44 -7.22 10.32 1.98
CA LEU A 44 -7.84 9.95 0.71
C LEU A 44 -9.32 9.69 0.84
N THR A 45 -10.02 9.89 -0.27
CA THR A 45 -11.43 9.53 -0.44
C THR A 45 -11.52 8.49 -1.55
N THR A 46 -12.09 7.34 -1.24
CA THR A 46 -12.37 6.32 -2.25
C THR A 46 -13.72 6.60 -2.90
N HIS A 47 -13.74 6.71 -4.22
CA HIS A 47 -14.97 6.92 -5.00
C HIS A 47 -15.59 5.59 -5.40
N SER A 48 -14.78 4.63 -5.83
CA SER A 48 -15.22 3.28 -6.17
C SER A 48 -14.06 2.32 -6.07
N LYS A 49 -14.38 1.06 -5.74
CA LYS A 49 -13.36 0.02 -5.65
C LYS A 49 -13.97 -1.33 -6.01
N ASP A 50 -13.38 -1.97 -7.00
CA ASP A 50 -13.74 -3.31 -7.45
C ASP A 50 -12.48 -4.18 -7.36
N LEU A 51 -12.34 -4.91 -6.25
CA LEU A 51 -11.14 -5.68 -5.95
C LEU A 51 -11.22 -7.05 -6.62
N ARG A 52 -10.81 -7.11 -7.87
CA ARG A 52 -10.70 -8.35 -8.65
C ARG A 52 -9.73 -8.15 -9.80
N SER A 53 -9.25 -9.23 -10.39
CA SER A 53 -8.46 -9.14 -11.61
C SER A 53 -9.31 -8.49 -12.70
N GLY A 54 -8.80 -7.41 -13.29
CA GLY A 54 -9.55 -6.57 -14.24
C GLY A 54 -10.39 -5.48 -13.58
N GLY A 55 -10.45 -5.42 -12.26
CA GLY A 55 -11.15 -4.36 -11.54
C GLY A 55 -10.31 -3.10 -11.36
N HIS A 56 -10.80 -2.19 -10.52
CA HIS A 56 -10.17 -0.88 -10.35
C HIS A 56 -10.42 -0.30 -8.96
N TRP A 57 -9.65 0.75 -8.64
CA TRP A 57 -9.84 1.57 -7.46
C TRP A 57 -9.69 3.03 -7.85
N HIS A 58 -10.78 3.78 -7.80
CA HIS A 58 -10.79 5.23 -8.03
C HIS A 58 -10.78 5.96 -6.70
N TYR A 59 -9.83 6.85 -6.52
CA TYR A 59 -9.71 7.61 -5.27
C TYR A 59 -9.06 8.97 -5.54
N THR A 60 -9.23 9.86 -4.58
CA THR A 60 -8.54 11.17 -4.59
C THR A 60 -7.67 11.26 -3.35
N MET A 61 -6.40 11.56 -3.55
CA MET A 61 -5.48 11.88 -2.47
C MET A 61 -5.62 13.37 -2.12
N HIS A 62 -5.71 13.67 -0.84
CA HIS A 62 -5.78 15.04 -0.34
C HIS A 62 -4.46 15.40 0.30
N GLY A 63 -3.72 16.33 -0.29
CA GLY A 63 -2.46 16.82 0.24
C GLY A 63 -2.65 17.73 1.44
N PRO A 64 -1.62 17.87 2.29
CA PRO A 64 -1.70 18.73 3.48
C PRO A 64 -1.88 20.22 3.15
N ASP A 65 -1.59 20.62 1.93
CA ASP A 65 -1.79 21.99 1.43
C ASP A 65 -3.18 22.22 0.80
N GLY A 66 -4.06 21.22 0.86
CA GLY A 66 -5.39 21.29 0.26
C GLY A 66 -5.46 20.89 -1.21
N THR A 67 -4.35 20.50 -1.81
CA THR A 67 -4.33 20.05 -3.20
C THR A 67 -4.89 18.64 -3.32
N ASP A 68 -5.79 18.44 -4.27
CA ASP A 68 -6.38 17.13 -4.56
C ASP A 68 -5.69 16.48 -5.76
N TYR A 69 -5.41 15.18 -5.60
CA TYR A 69 -4.76 14.37 -6.63
C TYR A 69 -5.66 13.18 -6.98
N PRO A 70 -6.46 13.31 -8.07
CA PRO A 70 -7.26 12.17 -8.53
C PRO A 70 -6.37 11.04 -9.02
N ASN A 71 -6.69 9.81 -8.61
CA ASN A 71 -5.89 8.63 -8.95
C ASN A 71 -6.78 7.45 -9.29
N ARG A 72 -6.22 6.55 -10.11
CA ARG A 72 -6.83 5.27 -10.41
C ARG A 72 -5.78 4.18 -10.32
N THR A 73 -6.14 3.09 -9.69
CA THR A 73 -5.40 1.84 -9.71
C THR A 73 -6.18 0.85 -10.55
N ASP A 74 -5.52 0.22 -11.52
CA ASP A 74 -6.11 -0.83 -12.34
C ASP A 74 -5.53 -2.17 -11.88
N TYR A 75 -6.37 -3.05 -11.33
CA TYR A 75 -5.94 -4.36 -10.86
C TYR A 75 -5.76 -5.32 -12.02
N LEU A 76 -4.56 -5.84 -12.20
CA LEU A 76 -4.25 -6.85 -13.22
C LEU A 76 -4.40 -8.25 -12.66
N GLU A 77 -3.99 -8.46 -11.41
CA GLU A 77 -4.11 -9.75 -10.74
C GLU A 77 -4.44 -9.51 -9.26
N VAL A 78 -5.43 -10.23 -8.77
CA VAL A 78 -5.79 -10.26 -7.35
C VAL A 78 -5.84 -11.72 -6.91
N ALA A 79 -4.80 -12.16 -6.21
CA ALA A 79 -4.74 -13.48 -5.59
C ALA A 79 -4.85 -13.28 -4.08
N PRO A 80 -6.02 -13.55 -3.47
CA PRO A 80 -6.29 -13.20 -2.06
C PRO A 80 -5.21 -13.70 -1.11
N GLN A 81 -4.74 -12.82 -0.25
CA GLN A 81 -3.73 -13.06 0.78
C GLN A 81 -2.38 -13.55 0.21
N SER A 82 -2.11 -13.32 -1.06
CA SER A 82 -0.91 -13.80 -1.71
C SER A 82 -0.25 -12.73 -2.58
N ARG A 83 -1.01 -12.17 -3.54
CA ARG A 83 -0.38 -11.33 -4.56
C ARG A 83 -1.36 -10.30 -5.13
N LEU A 84 -0.85 -9.09 -5.33
CA LEU A 84 -1.52 -8.04 -6.10
C LEU A 84 -0.58 -7.58 -7.21
N VAL A 85 -1.11 -7.46 -8.42
CA VAL A 85 -0.43 -6.78 -9.52
C VAL A 85 -1.36 -5.69 -10.01
N TYR A 86 -0.86 -4.45 -10.05
CA TYR A 86 -1.70 -3.33 -10.48
C TYR A 86 -0.89 -2.24 -11.17
N ASP A 87 -1.57 -1.49 -12.03
CA ASP A 87 -1.05 -0.26 -12.61
C ASP A 87 -1.50 0.92 -11.78
N HIS A 88 -0.57 1.79 -11.42
CA HIS A 88 -0.79 2.88 -10.48
C HIS A 88 -0.75 4.24 -11.18
N GLY A 89 -1.62 5.13 -10.74
CA GLY A 89 -1.50 6.55 -11.02
C GLY A 89 -2.14 7.03 -12.29
N ALA A 90 -2.91 6.20 -12.98
CA ALA A 90 -3.68 6.63 -14.14
C ALA A 90 -4.84 7.54 -13.75
N ASN A 91 -5.33 8.33 -14.67
CA ASN A 91 -6.62 9.01 -14.62
C ASN A 91 -7.13 9.19 -16.04
N ASP A 92 -8.25 9.90 -16.22
CA ASP A 92 -8.85 10.08 -17.54
C ASP A 92 -7.92 10.80 -18.54
N ASP A 93 -6.99 11.60 -18.02
CA ASP A 93 -6.07 12.42 -18.83
C ASP A 93 -4.63 11.90 -18.83
N ARG A 94 -4.35 10.81 -18.13
CA ARG A 94 -2.97 10.35 -17.90
C ARG A 94 -2.89 8.81 -17.86
N PRO A 95 -1.91 8.23 -18.58
CA PRO A 95 -1.66 6.78 -18.51
C PRO A 95 -1.10 6.38 -17.14
N PRO A 96 -1.03 5.08 -16.83
CA PRO A 96 -0.39 4.62 -15.61
C PRO A 96 1.05 5.09 -15.49
N MET A 97 1.46 5.45 -14.27
CA MET A 97 2.81 5.91 -13.98
C MET A 97 3.79 4.74 -13.86
N PHE A 98 3.36 3.66 -13.23
CA PHE A 98 4.19 2.47 -13.04
C PHE A 98 3.32 1.27 -12.67
N ARG A 99 3.93 0.09 -12.81
CA ARG A 99 3.30 -1.19 -12.42
C ARG A 99 3.87 -1.66 -11.09
N VAL A 100 3.00 -2.14 -10.22
CA VAL A 100 3.39 -2.67 -8.92
C VAL A 100 3.03 -4.15 -8.84
N THR A 101 3.99 -4.95 -8.39
CA THR A 101 3.76 -6.33 -7.97
C THR A 101 4.07 -6.40 -6.49
N VAL A 102 3.11 -6.83 -5.67
CA VAL A 102 3.34 -7.02 -4.24
C VAL A 102 2.95 -8.44 -3.87
N GLU A 103 3.83 -9.11 -3.14
CA GLU A 103 3.63 -10.47 -2.67
C GLU A 103 3.69 -10.50 -1.14
N PHE A 104 2.80 -11.29 -0.56
CA PHE A 104 2.68 -11.44 0.88
C PHE A 104 2.91 -12.90 1.26
N THR A 105 3.71 -13.13 2.29
CA THR A 105 4.00 -14.47 2.82
C THR A 105 3.96 -14.41 4.34
N GLU A 106 3.23 -15.32 4.98
CA GLU A 106 3.21 -15.39 6.44
C GLU A 106 4.30 -16.32 6.94
N VAL A 107 5.11 -15.83 7.89
CA VAL A 107 6.19 -16.61 8.52
C VAL A 107 6.13 -16.34 10.02
N ASN A 108 5.86 -17.36 10.81
CA ASN A 108 5.82 -17.28 12.28
C ASN A 108 4.87 -16.19 12.82
N GLY A 109 3.70 -16.05 12.21
CA GLY A 109 2.71 -15.07 12.62
C GLY A 109 2.98 -13.65 12.16
N LYS A 110 4.05 -13.44 11.41
CA LYS A 110 4.40 -12.16 10.79
C LYS A 110 4.20 -12.22 9.29
N THR A 111 4.04 -11.06 8.66
CA THR A 111 3.84 -10.99 7.22
C THR A 111 5.07 -10.37 6.55
N HIS A 112 5.66 -11.12 5.63
CA HIS A 112 6.71 -10.63 4.75
C HIS A 112 6.06 -10.04 3.49
N MET A 113 6.34 -8.78 3.21
CA MET A 113 5.87 -8.08 2.02
C MET A 113 7.05 -7.79 1.11
N GLU A 114 6.97 -8.26 -0.12
CA GLU A 114 7.93 -7.94 -1.17
C GLU A 114 7.21 -7.18 -2.27
N MET A 115 7.68 -5.96 -2.55
CA MET A 115 7.10 -5.10 -3.56
C MET A 115 8.11 -4.76 -4.63
N CYS A 116 7.68 -4.79 -5.88
CA CYS A 116 8.45 -4.32 -7.01
C CYS A 116 7.62 -3.27 -7.76
N MET A 117 8.17 -2.06 -7.87
CA MET A 117 7.60 -1.00 -8.69
C MET A 117 8.38 -0.95 -10.00
N SER A 118 7.72 -1.22 -11.11
CA SER A 118 8.33 -1.25 -12.44
C SER A 118 7.96 0.01 -13.20
N LEU A 119 8.94 0.87 -13.45
CA LEU A 119 8.72 2.15 -14.11
C LEU A 119 9.01 2.06 -15.62
N PRO A 120 8.51 3.03 -16.42
CA PRO A 120 8.69 2.98 -17.88
C PRO A 120 10.12 3.09 -18.37
N SER A 121 11.00 3.72 -17.56
CA SER A 121 12.39 3.94 -17.97
C SER A 121 13.30 4.05 -16.75
N VAL A 122 14.60 3.97 -16.99
CA VAL A 122 15.63 4.18 -15.95
C VAL A 122 15.52 5.61 -15.38
N GLU A 123 15.27 6.59 -16.24
CA GLU A 123 15.11 7.99 -15.85
C GLU A 123 13.88 8.19 -14.96
N ALA A 124 12.75 7.56 -15.32
CA ALA A 124 11.54 7.60 -14.50
C ALA A 124 11.77 6.97 -13.13
N ALA A 125 12.51 5.87 -13.07
CA ALA A 125 12.87 5.22 -11.80
C ALA A 125 13.77 6.12 -10.95
N ALA A 126 14.73 6.80 -11.55
CA ALA A 126 15.62 7.74 -10.85
C ALA A 126 14.81 8.90 -10.26
N ASP A 127 13.88 9.47 -11.02
CA ASP A 127 13.00 10.54 -10.56
C ASP A 127 12.10 10.07 -9.42
N ALA A 128 11.54 8.87 -9.52
CA ALA A 128 10.71 8.28 -8.47
C ALA A 128 11.50 8.06 -7.17
N ARG A 129 12.75 7.59 -7.27
CA ARG A 129 13.61 7.43 -6.09
C ARG A 129 13.89 8.77 -5.39
N LYS A 130 14.12 9.82 -6.15
CA LYS A 130 14.30 11.17 -5.62
C LYS A 130 13.04 11.66 -4.90
N PHE A 131 11.88 11.47 -5.52
CA PHE A 131 10.59 11.85 -4.95
C PHE A 131 10.33 11.11 -3.64
N ILE A 132 10.56 9.80 -3.61
CA ILE A 132 10.39 8.97 -2.41
C ILE A 132 11.30 9.47 -1.28
N LYS A 133 12.55 9.79 -1.60
CA LYS A 133 13.50 10.31 -0.62
C LYS A 133 13.07 11.67 -0.06
N GLN A 134 12.61 12.57 -0.92
CA GLN A 134 12.12 13.90 -0.52
C GLN A 134 10.85 13.82 0.33
N ALA A 135 9.99 12.83 0.06
CA ALA A 135 8.74 12.61 0.80
C ALA A 135 8.96 11.88 2.14
N GLY A 136 10.21 11.64 2.55
CA GLY A 136 10.52 10.99 3.81
C GLY A 136 10.87 9.51 3.68
N GLY A 137 11.31 9.07 2.50
CA GLY A 137 11.71 7.69 2.27
C GLY A 137 10.52 6.73 2.32
N ASP A 138 10.55 5.79 3.25
CA ASP A 138 9.55 4.74 3.37
C ASP A 138 8.31 5.13 4.19
N ALA A 139 7.95 6.42 4.22
CA ALA A 139 6.89 6.95 5.11
C ALA A 139 5.55 6.22 4.97
N THR A 140 5.13 5.88 3.75
CA THR A 140 3.88 5.12 3.52
C THR A 140 3.91 3.77 4.22
N TRP A 141 5.02 3.06 4.10
CA TRP A 141 5.18 1.72 4.67
C TRP A 141 5.33 1.76 6.18
N ASP A 142 5.91 2.83 6.72
CA ASP A 142 5.93 3.10 8.16
C ASP A 142 4.53 3.40 8.69
N ARG A 143 3.72 4.14 7.95
CA ARG A 143 2.32 4.39 8.30
C ARG A 143 1.51 3.09 8.36
N LEU A 144 1.76 2.17 7.42
CA LEU A 144 1.12 0.85 7.46
C LEU A 144 1.51 0.10 8.72
N ALA A 145 2.79 0.10 9.09
CA ALA A 145 3.26 -0.55 10.32
C ALA A 145 2.59 0.05 11.56
N GLU A 146 2.48 1.37 11.63
CA GLU A 146 1.82 2.08 12.72
C GLU A 146 0.33 1.73 12.80
N TYR A 147 -0.34 1.70 11.63
CA TYR A 147 -1.75 1.34 11.55
C TYR A 147 -1.99 -0.09 12.05
N LEU A 148 -1.17 -1.05 11.61
CA LEU A 148 -1.29 -2.45 12.00
C LEU A 148 -1.05 -2.63 13.51
N ALA A 149 -0.07 -1.93 14.08
CA ALA A 149 0.20 -1.97 15.52
C ALA A 149 -1.00 -1.46 16.33
N MET A 150 -1.62 -0.38 15.89
CA MET A 150 -2.80 0.19 16.53
C MET A 150 -4.00 -0.77 16.43
N ARG A 151 -4.15 -1.45 15.31
CA ARG A 151 -5.24 -2.40 15.05
C ARG A 151 -5.14 -3.63 15.95
N VAL A 152 -3.96 -4.23 16.05
CA VAL A 152 -3.68 -5.37 16.93
C VAL A 152 -3.96 -5.01 18.39
N SER A 153 -3.50 -3.83 18.83
CA SER A 153 -3.73 -3.34 20.18
C SER A 153 -5.23 -3.21 20.50
N ASN A 154 -6.03 -2.73 19.56
CA ASN A 154 -7.48 -2.59 19.73
C ASN A 154 -8.18 -3.97 19.80
N GLU A 155 -7.76 -4.92 19.00
CA GLU A 155 -8.28 -6.28 19.02
C GLU A 155 -7.97 -6.97 20.37
N ASP A 156 -6.75 -6.81 20.88
CA ASP A 156 -6.38 -7.33 22.19
C ASP A 156 -7.26 -6.75 23.30
N LYS A 157 -7.51 -5.45 23.27
CA LYS A 157 -8.42 -4.81 24.23
C LYS A 157 -9.83 -5.36 24.15
N PHE A 158 -10.31 -5.62 22.93
CA PHE A 158 -11.64 -6.20 22.71
C PHE A 158 -11.75 -7.62 23.29
N TYR A 159 -10.74 -8.45 23.09
CA TYR A 159 -10.69 -9.80 23.66
C TYR A 159 -10.64 -9.78 25.19
N ILE A 160 -9.87 -8.90 25.78
CA ILE A 160 -9.79 -8.73 27.22
C ILE A 160 -11.16 -8.37 27.80
N ASN A 161 -11.86 -7.41 27.20
CA ASN A 161 -13.20 -7.01 27.64
C ASN A 161 -14.21 -8.16 27.55
N ARG A 162 -14.14 -8.96 26.50
CA ARG A 162 -15.01 -10.14 26.35
C ARG A 162 -14.76 -11.18 27.42
N SER A 163 -13.52 -11.36 27.82
CA SER A 163 -13.15 -12.32 28.87
C SER A 163 -13.74 -11.94 30.21
N PHE A 164 -13.94 -10.65 30.49
CA PHE A 164 -14.54 -10.16 31.73
C PHE A 164 -16.07 -10.20 31.71
N GLU A 165 -16.71 -10.26 30.58
CA GLU A 165 -18.15 -10.30 30.42
C GLU A 165 -18.72 -11.73 30.42
N ALA A 166 -17.88 -12.74 30.29
CA ALA A 166 -18.30 -14.15 30.35
C ALA A 166 -18.69 -14.53 31.78
N PRO A 167 -19.92 -15.06 32.03
CA PRO A 167 -20.33 -15.50 33.35
C PRO A 167 -19.58 -16.74 33.82
#